data_7cc814d2fb2f50e7dc083403078aca13
#
_entry.id   7cc814d2fb2f50e7dc083403078aca13
#
_cell.length_a   1.000
_cell.length_b   1.000
_cell.length_c   1.000
_cell.angle_alpha   90.00
_cell.angle_beta   90.00
_cell.angle_gamma   90.00
#
_symmetry.space_group_name_H-M   'P 1'
#
loop_
_entity.id
_entity.type
_entity.pdbx_description
1 polymer ?
#
loop_
_entity_poly.entity_id
_entity_poly.type
_entity_poly.pdbx_seq_one_letter_code
_entity_poly.pdbx_strand_id
1 'polypeptide(L)'
;MKPTLPMNPTGWFQVAWSHEVQVGQVHRMRYFGRDLVAWRGASGAVTVMDAYCEHLGAHLGYGGTVVEDRIRCPFHGWEWNDQGRNVCIPYEDRPNIGKRIKTMPVVERNESIYAWHDVEGRAPYFDVPDIFTGFGDGATADDYYPLCEHARLFETRLELHPQYVLENGVDFAHFKYVHQVPIVPLFTKQEFEDPIALVDFTITFDAEDEGGSIEDVNSGVNAFNCGLGLAVTKSWGMIDNRTASAVTPVDDSTCDVRFSVWIGRKPGDDRDHSESADRHARGVIEQFEADIEIWSHQKYASPAALSRGEYPGFTALRTWAQQFYPETRTPA
;
A
#
# COMPACT_ATOMS: atom_id res chain seq x y z
N MET A 1 14.81 8.51 14.24
CA MET A 1 15.09 9.94 13.87
C MET A 1 13.92 10.40 13.01
N LYS A 2 13.30 11.56 13.27
CA LYS A 2 12.17 12.01 12.42
C LYS A 2 12.62 12.19 10.98
N PRO A 3 11.81 11.67 9.99
CA PRO A 3 12.06 11.97 8.59
C PRO A 3 12.07 13.47 8.34
N THR A 4 12.88 13.92 7.40
CA THR A 4 12.91 15.34 6.99
C THR A 4 11.82 15.67 5.98
N LEU A 5 11.16 14.66 5.42
CA LEU A 5 9.99 14.80 4.55
C LEU A 5 8.71 14.83 5.39
N PRO A 6 7.67 15.57 4.98
CA PRO A 6 6.38 15.59 5.68
C PRO A 6 5.71 14.22 5.65
N MET A 7 5.29 13.71 6.81
CA MET A 7 4.61 12.40 6.96
C MET A 7 3.10 12.45 6.67
N ASN A 8 2.67 13.34 5.80
CA ASN A 8 1.26 13.54 5.47
C ASN A 8 1.02 13.70 3.96
N PRO A 9 1.64 12.85 3.11
CA PRO A 9 1.39 12.91 1.68
C PRO A 9 -0.06 12.58 1.33
N THR A 10 -0.55 13.18 0.24
CA THR A 10 -1.87 12.90 -0.32
C THR A 10 -1.84 11.60 -1.12
N GLY A 11 -2.85 10.75 -0.96
CA GLY A 11 -2.97 9.52 -1.75
C GLY A 11 -3.84 8.43 -1.12
N TRP A 12 -3.83 7.27 -1.77
CA TRP A 12 -4.38 6.05 -1.27
C TRP A 12 -3.36 5.31 -0.40
N PHE A 13 -3.80 4.87 0.78
CA PHE A 13 -2.98 4.14 1.74
C PHE A 13 -3.70 2.89 2.20
N GLN A 14 -3.04 1.75 2.17
CA GLN A 14 -3.58 0.51 2.69
C GLN A 14 -3.68 0.58 4.22
N VAL A 15 -4.89 0.45 4.75
CA VAL A 15 -5.14 0.53 6.20
C VAL A 15 -5.42 -0.84 6.83
N ALA A 16 -5.80 -1.82 6.01
CA ALA A 16 -6.01 -3.21 6.43
C ALA A 16 -6.00 -4.14 5.20
N TRP A 17 -5.86 -5.45 5.43
CA TRP A 17 -6.32 -6.43 4.45
C TRP A 17 -7.82 -6.67 4.61
N SER A 18 -8.50 -7.08 3.54
CA SER A 18 -9.95 -7.31 3.54
C SER A 18 -10.41 -8.30 4.62
N HIS A 19 -9.61 -9.34 4.87
CA HIS A 19 -9.93 -10.37 5.86
C HIS A 19 -9.87 -9.89 7.31
N GLU A 20 -9.17 -8.79 7.60
CA GLU A 20 -9.06 -8.22 8.95
C GLU A 20 -10.33 -7.46 9.37
N VAL A 21 -11.17 -7.07 8.38
CA VAL A 21 -12.42 -6.33 8.64
C VAL A 21 -13.61 -7.18 8.21
N GLN A 22 -14.03 -8.08 9.08
CA GLN A 22 -15.13 -9.01 8.80
C GLN A 22 -16.49 -8.35 9.02
N VAL A 23 -17.54 -8.92 8.38
CA VAL A 23 -18.92 -8.46 8.55
C VAL A 23 -19.31 -8.48 10.03
N GLY A 24 -19.87 -7.38 10.51
CA GLY A 24 -20.30 -7.24 11.89
C GLY A 24 -19.20 -6.88 12.90
N GLN A 25 -17.95 -6.78 12.47
CA GLN A 25 -16.82 -6.43 13.33
C GLN A 25 -16.38 -4.98 13.17
N VAL A 26 -15.82 -4.44 14.26
CA VAL A 26 -15.18 -3.12 14.30
C VAL A 26 -13.68 -3.33 14.50
N HIS A 27 -12.90 -2.95 13.50
CA HIS A 27 -11.43 -3.01 13.49
C HIS A 27 -10.86 -1.65 13.90
N ARG A 28 -10.00 -1.64 14.93
CA ARG A 28 -9.33 -0.42 15.43
C ARG A 28 -8.01 -0.22 14.70
N MET A 29 -7.71 1.02 14.37
CA MET A 29 -6.44 1.36 13.76
C MET A 29 -6.02 2.80 14.10
N ARG A 30 -4.75 3.11 13.91
CA ARG A 30 -4.21 4.45 14.06
C ARG A 30 -3.36 4.79 12.87
N TYR A 31 -3.81 5.76 12.09
CA TYR A 31 -3.10 6.26 10.92
C TYR A 31 -3.23 7.78 10.80
N PHE A 32 -2.26 8.42 10.16
CA PHE A 32 -2.24 9.86 9.92
C PHE A 32 -2.38 10.69 11.21
N GLY A 33 -1.78 10.20 12.32
CA GLY A 33 -1.86 10.83 13.63
C GLY A 33 -3.22 10.73 14.33
N ARG A 34 -4.19 9.96 13.78
CA ARG A 34 -5.57 9.86 14.28
C ARG A 34 -5.94 8.42 14.63
N ASP A 35 -6.81 8.29 15.64
CA ASP A 35 -7.47 7.02 15.91
C ASP A 35 -8.65 6.85 14.95
N LEU A 36 -8.70 5.72 14.28
CA LEU A 36 -9.69 5.36 13.27
C LEU A 36 -10.36 4.04 13.62
N VAL A 37 -11.54 3.82 13.07
CA VAL A 37 -12.19 2.51 13.02
C VAL A 37 -12.57 2.18 11.59
N ALA A 38 -12.34 0.92 11.19
CA ALA A 38 -12.98 0.32 10.03
C ALA A 38 -14.04 -0.65 10.49
N TRP A 39 -15.16 -0.71 9.79
CA TRP A 39 -16.21 -1.67 10.06
C TRP A 39 -16.89 -2.08 8.77
N ARG A 40 -17.40 -3.31 8.73
CA ARG A 40 -18.10 -3.84 7.57
C ARG A 40 -19.55 -4.13 7.95
N GLY A 41 -20.47 -3.48 7.26
CA GLY A 41 -21.90 -3.67 7.41
C GLY A 41 -22.41 -4.99 6.82
N ALA A 42 -23.70 -5.23 6.98
CA ALA A 42 -24.39 -6.40 6.43
C ALA A 42 -24.37 -6.42 4.88
N SER A 43 -24.33 -5.26 4.25
CA SER A 43 -24.17 -5.13 2.77
C SER A 43 -22.80 -5.61 2.25
N GLY A 44 -21.82 -5.80 3.14
CA GLY A 44 -20.44 -6.12 2.79
C GLY A 44 -19.56 -4.89 2.53
N ALA A 45 -20.12 -3.68 2.48
CA ALA A 45 -19.35 -2.47 2.28
C ALA A 45 -18.52 -2.11 3.53
N VAL A 46 -17.28 -1.66 3.30
CA VAL A 46 -16.37 -1.19 4.35
C VAL A 46 -16.49 0.32 4.50
N THR A 47 -16.56 0.76 5.75
CA THR A 47 -16.47 2.18 6.13
C THR A 47 -15.26 2.40 7.02
N VAL A 48 -14.48 3.46 6.73
CA VAL A 48 -13.40 3.96 7.60
C VAL A 48 -13.78 5.35 8.09
N MET A 49 -13.70 5.56 9.40
CA MET A 49 -14.05 6.83 10.03
C MET A 49 -13.23 7.13 11.27
N ASP A 50 -13.25 8.38 11.73
CA ASP A 50 -12.68 8.76 13.03
C ASP A 50 -13.31 7.93 14.15
N ALA A 51 -12.48 7.52 15.11
CA ALA A 51 -12.88 6.52 16.11
C ALA A 51 -13.83 7.04 17.19
N TYR A 52 -13.99 8.35 17.30
CA TYR A 52 -14.71 8.96 18.44
C TYR A 52 -16.12 9.38 18.08
N CYS A 53 -17.09 8.90 18.90
CA CYS A 53 -18.49 9.28 18.77
C CYS A 53 -18.69 10.77 19.07
N GLU A 54 -19.30 11.49 18.14
CA GLU A 54 -19.55 12.94 18.22
C GLU A 54 -20.58 13.35 19.31
N HIS A 55 -21.13 12.38 20.06
CA HIS A 55 -21.97 12.67 21.22
C HIS A 55 -21.11 13.15 22.41
N LEU A 56 -20.38 12.26 23.05
CA LEU A 56 -19.55 12.54 24.23
C LEU A 56 -18.15 11.89 24.13
N GLY A 57 -17.65 11.63 22.93
CA GLY A 57 -16.25 11.22 22.71
C GLY A 57 -15.93 9.76 23.05
N ALA A 58 -16.92 8.86 23.16
CA ALA A 58 -16.62 7.45 23.35
C ALA A 58 -15.95 6.86 22.09
N HIS A 59 -14.87 6.08 22.30
CA HIS A 59 -14.16 5.44 21.21
C HIS A 59 -14.94 4.21 20.70
N LEU A 60 -15.40 4.25 19.44
CA LEU A 60 -16.26 3.23 18.82
C LEU A 60 -15.60 1.85 18.72
N GLY A 61 -14.28 1.79 18.65
CA GLY A 61 -13.53 0.53 18.60
C GLY A 61 -13.42 -0.23 19.92
N TYR A 62 -13.89 0.33 21.04
CA TYR A 62 -13.91 -0.33 22.35
C TYR A 62 -15.35 -0.61 22.78
N GLY A 63 -15.91 -1.71 22.25
CA GLY A 63 -17.27 -2.15 22.57
C GLY A 63 -18.35 -1.60 21.64
N GLY A 64 -18.02 -0.84 20.62
CA GLY A 64 -18.94 -0.51 19.53
C GLY A 64 -19.35 -1.76 18.76
N THR A 65 -20.58 -1.78 18.27
CA THR A 65 -21.15 -2.91 17.55
C THR A 65 -21.67 -2.49 16.18
N VAL A 66 -21.56 -3.36 15.19
CA VAL A 66 -22.17 -3.15 13.88
C VAL A 66 -23.61 -3.66 13.92
N VAL A 67 -24.54 -2.85 13.45
CA VAL A 67 -25.97 -3.17 13.38
C VAL A 67 -26.43 -2.88 11.95
N GLU A 68 -26.64 -3.90 11.15
CA GLU A 68 -26.86 -3.79 9.71
C GLU A 68 -25.72 -3.00 9.05
N ASP A 69 -26.01 -1.86 8.40
CA ASP A 69 -25.02 -0.97 7.79
C ASP A 69 -24.78 0.29 8.65
N ARG A 70 -24.68 0.12 9.97
CA ARG A 70 -24.47 1.20 10.94
C ARG A 70 -23.53 0.74 12.05
N ILE A 71 -22.77 1.66 12.63
CA ILE A 71 -22.00 1.42 13.84
C ILE A 71 -22.70 2.04 15.04
N ARG A 72 -22.91 1.25 16.10
CA ARG A 72 -23.54 1.66 17.36
C ARG A 72 -22.48 1.96 18.40
N CYS A 73 -22.56 3.16 18.99
CA CYS A 73 -21.70 3.60 20.08
C CYS A 73 -21.96 2.79 21.35
N PRO A 74 -20.93 2.29 22.06
CA PRO A 74 -21.09 1.49 23.27
C PRO A 74 -21.60 2.29 24.47
N PHE A 75 -21.49 3.63 24.46
CA PHE A 75 -21.79 4.46 25.61
C PHE A 75 -23.31 4.72 25.75
N HIS A 76 -23.94 5.27 24.69
CA HIS A 76 -25.36 5.64 24.74
C HIS A 76 -26.17 5.08 23.56
N GLY A 77 -25.62 4.16 22.80
CA GLY A 77 -26.32 3.50 21.69
C GLY A 77 -26.57 4.35 20.46
N TRP A 78 -25.96 5.53 20.33
CA TRP A 78 -26.08 6.33 19.11
C TRP A 78 -25.56 5.56 17.92
N GLU A 79 -26.31 5.57 16.82
CA GLU A 79 -25.93 4.86 15.60
C GLU A 79 -25.53 5.84 14.48
N TRP A 80 -24.44 5.47 13.80
CA TRP A 80 -23.83 6.26 12.74
C TRP A 80 -23.76 5.42 11.47
N ASN A 81 -24.16 6.01 10.34
CA ASN A 81 -24.10 5.33 9.04
C ASN A 81 -22.70 5.45 8.39
N ASP A 82 -22.56 4.86 7.19
CA ASP A 82 -21.36 4.90 6.35
C ASP A 82 -20.88 6.31 5.97
N GLN A 83 -21.80 7.28 5.96
CA GLN A 83 -21.48 8.69 5.75
C GLN A 83 -21.12 9.44 7.04
N GLY A 84 -21.05 8.75 8.17
CA GLY A 84 -20.80 9.35 9.48
C GLY A 84 -21.94 10.18 10.04
N ARG A 85 -23.15 10.08 9.49
CA ARG A 85 -24.33 10.79 10.00
C ARG A 85 -24.97 10.01 11.12
N ASN A 86 -25.41 10.72 12.17
CA ASN A 86 -26.25 10.09 13.20
C ASN A 86 -27.61 9.73 12.58
N VAL A 87 -28.02 8.48 12.73
CA VAL A 87 -29.28 7.96 12.16
C VAL A 87 -30.23 7.38 13.19
N CYS A 88 -29.76 7.16 14.43
CA CYS A 88 -30.58 6.68 15.53
C CYS A 88 -30.04 7.16 16.87
N ILE A 89 -30.93 7.62 17.73
CA ILE A 89 -30.72 7.85 19.15
C ILE A 89 -31.78 6.99 19.87
N PRO A 90 -31.42 5.90 20.62
CA PRO A 90 -32.39 4.91 21.08
C PRO A 90 -33.45 5.45 22.05
N TYR A 91 -33.24 6.60 22.64
CA TYR A 91 -34.13 7.24 23.64
C TYR A 91 -34.70 8.56 23.12
N GLU A 92 -34.60 8.84 21.82
CA GLU A 92 -35.19 10.04 21.19
C GLU A 92 -35.95 9.65 19.92
N ASP A 93 -36.95 10.42 19.56
CA ASP A 93 -37.77 10.20 18.37
C ASP A 93 -37.04 10.61 17.06
N ARG A 94 -35.96 11.37 17.17
CA ARG A 94 -35.23 11.92 16.00
C ARG A 94 -33.72 11.84 16.18
N PRO A 95 -32.98 11.56 15.09
CA PRO A 95 -31.52 11.62 15.11
C PRO A 95 -31.02 13.07 15.21
N ASN A 96 -29.76 13.24 15.65
CA ASN A 96 -29.08 14.52 15.66
C ASN A 96 -28.41 14.78 14.29
N ILE A 97 -29.06 15.59 13.45
CA ILE A 97 -28.55 15.90 12.09
C ILE A 97 -27.40 16.92 12.09
N GLY A 98 -27.13 17.59 13.21
CA GLY A 98 -26.09 18.62 13.34
C GLY A 98 -24.69 18.04 13.62
N LYS A 99 -24.59 16.72 13.88
CA LYS A 99 -23.33 16.06 14.18
C LYS A 99 -22.97 15.01 13.12
N ARG A 100 -21.67 14.91 12.84
CA ARG A 100 -21.16 13.97 11.85
C ARG A 100 -19.74 13.53 12.22
N ILE A 101 -19.51 12.23 12.25
CA ILE A 101 -18.17 11.65 12.34
C ILE A 101 -17.49 11.77 10.96
N LYS A 102 -16.24 12.20 10.93
CA LYS A 102 -15.50 12.29 9.68
C LYS A 102 -15.22 10.90 9.14
N THR A 103 -15.63 10.64 7.90
CA THR A 103 -15.34 9.42 7.14
C THR A 103 -14.22 9.67 6.13
N MET A 104 -13.55 8.62 5.72
CA MET A 104 -12.57 8.64 4.65
C MET A 104 -13.15 7.96 3.40
N PRO A 105 -12.86 8.43 2.17
CA PRO A 105 -13.11 7.64 0.97
C PRO A 105 -12.37 6.31 1.07
N VAL A 106 -13.03 5.22 0.67
CA VAL A 106 -12.50 3.84 0.77
C VAL A 106 -12.60 3.15 -0.58
N VAL A 107 -11.57 2.41 -0.93
CA VAL A 107 -11.56 1.42 -2.02
C VAL A 107 -11.13 0.09 -1.45
N GLU A 108 -11.90 -0.97 -1.72
CA GLU A 108 -11.51 -2.34 -1.45
C GLU A 108 -11.12 -3.01 -2.76
N ARG A 109 -9.85 -3.39 -2.88
CA ARG A 109 -9.26 -3.99 -4.08
C ARG A 109 -8.00 -4.78 -3.71
N ASN A 110 -7.62 -5.77 -4.53
CA ASN A 110 -6.40 -6.56 -4.32
C ASN A 110 -6.36 -7.20 -2.91
N GLU A 111 -7.49 -7.71 -2.42
CA GLU A 111 -7.68 -8.24 -1.05
C GLU A 111 -7.30 -7.24 0.06
N SER A 112 -7.34 -5.95 -0.21
CA SER A 112 -6.88 -4.87 0.66
C SER A 112 -7.89 -3.74 0.74
N ILE A 113 -7.90 -3.04 1.86
CA ILE A 113 -8.71 -1.85 2.12
C ILE A 113 -7.80 -0.63 2.08
N TYR A 114 -8.08 0.28 1.17
CA TYR A 114 -7.37 1.54 1.01
C TYR A 114 -8.25 2.70 1.45
N ALA A 115 -7.67 3.61 2.23
CA ALA A 115 -8.31 4.86 2.61
C ALA A 115 -7.60 6.04 1.93
N TRP A 116 -8.38 7.00 1.43
CA TRP A 116 -7.83 8.22 0.87
C TRP A 116 -7.46 9.20 1.96
N HIS A 117 -6.21 9.65 1.95
CA HIS A 117 -5.72 10.70 2.84
C HIS A 117 -5.38 11.95 2.05
N ASP A 118 -5.92 13.09 2.50
CA ASP A 118 -5.56 14.41 2.02
C ASP A 118 -5.79 15.41 3.15
N VAL A 119 -4.75 16.15 3.52
CA VAL A 119 -4.81 17.11 4.64
C VAL A 119 -5.67 18.35 4.31
N GLU A 120 -5.83 18.66 3.03
CA GLU A 120 -6.67 19.75 2.55
C GLU A 120 -8.12 19.31 2.30
N GLY A 121 -8.40 18.00 2.42
CA GLY A 121 -9.74 17.42 2.26
C GLY A 121 -10.21 17.31 0.80
N ARG A 122 -9.28 17.30 -0.16
CA ARG A 122 -9.61 17.07 -1.58
C ARG A 122 -10.12 15.64 -1.78
N ALA A 123 -11.07 15.50 -2.70
CA ALA A 123 -11.54 14.18 -3.11
C ALA A 123 -10.45 13.40 -3.86
N PRO A 124 -10.52 12.04 -3.89
CA PRO A 124 -9.64 11.24 -4.72
C PRO A 124 -9.65 11.70 -6.18
N TYR A 125 -8.47 11.83 -6.78
CA TYR A 125 -8.28 12.24 -8.17
C TYR A 125 -7.54 11.20 -9.01
N PHE A 126 -7.22 10.05 -8.42
CA PHE A 126 -6.74 8.85 -9.10
C PHE A 126 -7.25 7.60 -8.36
N ASP A 127 -7.25 6.46 -9.05
CA ASP A 127 -7.72 5.19 -8.52
C ASP A 127 -6.58 4.29 -8.08
N VAL A 128 -6.89 3.31 -7.21
CA VAL A 128 -6.01 2.18 -6.90
C VAL A 128 -6.05 1.22 -8.10
N PRO A 129 -4.92 0.89 -8.75
CA PRO A 129 -4.92 -0.06 -9.85
C PRO A 129 -5.27 -1.47 -9.36
N ASP A 130 -5.94 -2.22 -10.23
CA ASP A 130 -6.12 -3.66 -10.04
C ASP A 130 -4.80 -4.37 -10.36
N ILE A 131 -4.32 -5.19 -9.43
CA ILE A 131 -3.00 -5.82 -9.54
C ILE A 131 -2.93 -6.90 -10.62
N PHE A 132 -4.06 -7.47 -11.01
CA PHE A 132 -4.12 -8.49 -12.05
C PHE A 132 -4.33 -7.86 -13.42
N THR A 133 -5.43 -7.13 -13.59
CA THR A 133 -5.85 -6.59 -14.88
C THR A 133 -5.14 -5.28 -15.26
N GLY A 134 -4.56 -4.57 -14.31
CA GLY A 134 -3.96 -3.24 -14.52
C GLY A 134 -2.75 -3.22 -15.46
N PHE A 135 -2.06 -4.36 -15.63
CA PHE A 135 -0.90 -4.46 -16.53
C PHE A 135 -1.27 -4.74 -17.99
N GLY A 136 -2.55 -4.98 -18.31
CA GLY A 136 -3.03 -5.14 -19.69
C GLY A 136 -2.54 -6.40 -20.40
N ASP A 137 -2.06 -7.39 -19.66
CA ASP A 137 -1.57 -8.67 -20.18
C ASP A 137 -2.63 -9.78 -20.23
N GLY A 138 -3.86 -9.43 -19.85
CA GLY A 138 -5.00 -10.36 -19.84
C GLY A 138 -5.06 -11.25 -18.60
N ALA A 139 -4.16 -11.09 -17.65
CA ALA A 139 -4.17 -11.85 -16.40
C ALA A 139 -5.38 -11.50 -15.52
N THR A 140 -5.84 -12.49 -14.77
CA THR A 140 -6.94 -12.40 -13.79
C THR A 140 -6.50 -12.99 -12.45
N ALA A 141 -7.30 -12.82 -11.41
CA ALA A 141 -7.01 -13.41 -10.09
C ALA A 141 -6.91 -14.94 -10.13
N ASP A 142 -7.61 -15.60 -11.06
CA ASP A 142 -7.61 -17.05 -11.19
C ASP A 142 -6.28 -17.61 -11.71
N ASP A 143 -5.46 -16.77 -12.35
CA ASP A 143 -4.13 -17.12 -12.84
C ASP A 143 -3.07 -17.16 -11.71
N TYR A 144 -3.46 -16.80 -10.48
CA TYR A 144 -2.56 -16.75 -9.32
C TYR A 144 -3.05 -17.64 -8.18
N TYR A 145 -2.12 -18.01 -7.30
CA TYR A 145 -2.47 -18.63 -6.03
C TYR A 145 -3.03 -17.57 -5.08
N PRO A 146 -4.10 -17.89 -4.30
CA PRO A 146 -4.65 -16.98 -3.30
C PRO A 146 -3.60 -16.56 -2.27
N LEU A 147 -3.73 -15.35 -1.74
CA LEU A 147 -2.87 -14.92 -0.64
C LEU A 147 -3.05 -15.83 0.58
N CYS A 148 -1.95 -16.46 0.99
CA CYS A 148 -1.86 -17.17 2.26
C CYS A 148 -1.14 -16.31 3.32
N GLU A 149 -1.04 -16.81 4.54
CA GLU A 149 -0.33 -16.11 5.63
C GLU A 149 1.13 -15.81 5.25
N HIS A 150 1.80 -16.76 4.62
CA HIS A 150 3.20 -16.66 4.20
C HIS A 150 3.44 -15.76 2.97
N ALA A 151 2.38 -15.30 2.33
CA ALA A 151 2.42 -14.37 1.21
C ALA A 151 2.12 -12.92 1.62
N ARG A 152 2.10 -12.66 2.93
CA ARG A 152 1.86 -11.34 3.53
C ARG A 152 2.94 -11.01 4.54
N LEU A 153 3.39 -9.77 4.53
CA LEU A 153 4.25 -9.19 5.54
C LEU A 153 3.56 -7.98 6.16
N PHE A 154 3.62 -7.87 7.47
CA PHE A 154 3.16 -6.70 8.21
C PHE A 154 4.19 -6.28 9.25
N GLU A 155 4.83 -5.14 9.00
CA GLU A 155 5.73 -4.49 9.92
C GLU A 155 5.15 -3.18 10.42
N THR A 156 5.26 -2.90 11.71
CA THR A 156 4.57 -1.79 12.33
C THR A 156 5.53 -0.77 12.93
N ARG A 157 5.14 0.50 12.85
CA ARG A 157 5.84 1.63 13.50
C ARG A 157 7.31 1.73 13.16
N LEU A 158 7.64 1.48 11.90
CA LEU A 158 8.99 1.63 11.38
C LEU A 158 9.34 3.12 11.20
N GLU A 159 10.55 3.51 11.58
CA GLU A 159 11.07 4.88 11.41
C GLU A 159 11.52 5.11 9.95
N LEU A 160 10.60 4.97 9.00
CA LEU A 160 10.82 5.20 7.58
C LEU A 160 9.77 6.13 6.98
N HIS A 161 10.00 6.56 5.74
CA HIS A 161 9.08 7.42 5.00
C HIS A 161 8.60 6.72 3.72
N PRO A 162 7.32 6.86 3.30
CA PRO A 162 6.80 6.22 2.08
C PRO A 162 7.65 6.49 0.83
N GLN A 163 8.18 7.70 0.68
CA GLN A 163 9.03 8.05 -0.47
C GLN A 163 10.33 7.24 -0.53
N TYR A 164 10.90 6.79 0.61
CA TYR A 164 12.13 5.97 0.59
C TYR A 164 11.90 4.65 -0.15
N VAL A 165 10.75 4.03 0.11
CA VAL A 165 10.37 2.78 -0.54
C VAL A 165 10.20 2.97 -2.06
N LEU A 166 9.61 4.10 -2.48
CA LEU A 166 9.46 4.38 -3.90
C LEU A 166 10.78 4.75 -4.58
N GLU A 167 11.71 5.43 -3.88
CA GLU A 167 13.04 5.72 -4.40
C GLU A 167 13.81 4.44 -4.75
N ASN A 168 13.52 3.32 -4.07
CA ASN A 168 14.07 2.01 -4.41
C ASN A 168 13.73 1.57 -5.85
N GLY A 169 12.56 1.95 -6.36
CA GLY A 169 12.15 1.65 -7.73
C GLY A 169 12.99 2.31 -8.82
N VAL A 170 13.77 3.34 -8.51
CA VAL A 170 14.70 4.00 -9.45
C VAL A 170 16.18 3.77 -9.11
N ASP A 171 16.45 3.06 -8.02
CA ASP A 171 17.78 2.65 -7.61
C ASP A 171 18.16 1.31 -8.25
N PHE A 172 18.88 1.35 -9.36
CA PHE A 172 19.30 0.12 -10.02
C PHE A 172 20.45 -0.58 -9.29
N ALA A 173 21.24 0.13 -8.50
CA ALA A 173 22.44 -0.42 -7.89
C ALA A 173 22.11 -1.33 -6.70
N HIS A 174 21.03 -1.05 -5.94
CA HIS A 174 20.67 -1.85 -4.77
C HIS A 174 20.38 -3.32 -5.13
N PHE A 175 19.83 -3.61 -6.31
CA PHE A 175 19.58 -4.99 -6.76
C PHE A 175 20.83 -5.86 -6.69
N LYS A 176 21.99 -5.31 -7.05
CA LYS A 176 23.25 -6.03 -6.97
C LYS A 176 23.77 -6.21 -5.54
N TYR A 177 23.68 -5.19 -4.72
CA TYR A 177 24.33 -5.16 -3.41
C TYR A 177 23.43 -5.65 -2.28
N VAL A 178 22.13 -5.44 -2.36
CA VAL A 178 21.15 -5.90 -1.36
C VAL A 178 20.60 -7.26 -1.75
N HIS A 179 20.13 -7.40 -2.98
CA HIS A 179 19.50 -8.65 -3.45
C HIS A 179 20.47 -9.62 -4.13
N GLN A 180 21.76 -9.27 -4.22
CA GLN A 180 22.82 -10.12 -4.80
C GLN A 180 22.52 -10.56 -6.24
N VAL A 181 21.77 -9.78 -6.98
CA VAL A 181 21.55 -10.01 -8.42
C VAL A 181 22.90 -9.82 -9.14
N PRO A 182 23.34 -10.77 -9.98
CA PRO A 182 24.70 -10.75 -10.55
C PRO A 182 24.97 -9.54 -11.43
N ILE A 183 23.94 -9.01 -12.08
CA ILE A 183 24.03 -7.83 -12.96
C ILE A 183 23.10 -6.71 -12.50
N VAL A 184 23.45 -5.50 -12.87
CA VAL A 184 22.63 -4.32 -12.59
C VAL A 184 21.48 -4.27 -13.61
N PRO A 185 20.21 -4.13 -13.17
CA PRO A 185 19.07 -4.04 -14.08
C PRO A 185 19.16 -2.86 -15.06
N LEU A 186 18.55 -3.02 -16.21
CA LEU A 186 18.41 -1.97 -17.22
C LEU A 186 16.97 -1.41 -17.16
N PHE A 187 16.82 -0.14 -16.83
CA PHE A 187 15.53 0.54 -16.93
C PHE A 187 15.11 0.70 -18.39
N THR A 188 13.93 0.22 -18.71
CA THR A 188 13.32 0.32 -20.06
C THR A 188 12.24 1.39 -20.10
N LYS A 189 11.69 1.77 -18.94
CA LYS A 189 10.67 2.79 -18.82
C LYS A 189 10.77 3.51 -17.48
N GLN A 190 10.66 4.83 -17.49
CA GLN A 190 10.54 5.68 -16.32
C GLN A 190 9.66 6.89 -16.68
N GLU A 191 8.38 6.84 -16.34
CA GLU A 191 7.39 7.89 -16.62
C GLU A 191 6.80 8.42 -15.31
N PHE A 192 6.93 9.73 -15.08
CA PHE A 192 6.55 10.42 -13.85
C PHE A 192 5.67 11.64 -14.15
N GLU A 193 4.66 11.49 -15.00
CA GLU A 193 3.82 12.61 -15.44
C GLU A 193 2.49 12.67 -14.68
N ASP A 194 1.87 11.53 -14.45
CA ASP A 194 0.58 11.40 -13.78
C ASP A 194 0.73 11.05 -12.28
N PRO A 195 -0.35 11.05 -11.49
CA PRO A 195 -0.32 10.57 -10.10
C PRO A 195 0.10 9.10 -9.97
N ILE A 196 0.07 8.34 -11.08
CA ILE A 196 0.58 6.97 -11.17
C ILE A 196 1.83 7.00 -12.05
N ALA A 197 2.99 6.77 -11.44
CA ALA A 197 4.24 6.66 -12.17
C ALA A 197 4.49 5.23 -12.65
N LEU A 198 5.11 5.10 -13.81
CA LEU A 198 5.45 3.81 -14.43
C LEU A 198 6.96 3.61 -14.41
N VAL A 199 7.40 2.46 -13.89
CA VAL A 199 8.83 2.09 -13.86
C VAL A 199 8.96 0.64 -14.32
N ASP A 200 9.65 0.44 -15.44
CA ASP A 200 9.92 -0.89 -15.97
C ASP A 200 11.43 -1.12 -16.10
N PHE A 201 11.86 -2.32 -15.73
CA PHE A 201 13.26 -2.73 -15.94
C PHE A 201 13.38 -4.20 -16.32
N THR A 202 14.49 -4.54 -16.94
CA THR A 202 14.84 -5.91 -17.33
C THR A 202 16.16 -6.34 -16.71
N ILE A 203 16.28 -7.64 -16.47
CA ILE A 203 17.48 -8.31 -16.01
C ILE A 203 17.79 -9.40 -17.03
N THR A 204 18.96 -9.33 -17.65
CA THR A 204 19.46 -10.36 -18.58
C THR A 204 20.55 -11.14 -17.86
N PHE A 205 20.41 -12.43 -17.77
CA PHE A 205 21.44 -13.31 -17.23
C PHE A 205 22.24 -13.88 -18.41
N ASP A 206 23.53 -13.52 -18.50
CA ASP A 206 24.46 -14.15 -19.44
C ASP A 206 24.79 -15.56 -18.97
N ALA A 207 24.44 -16.52 -19.78
CA ALA A 207 24.65 -17.95 -19.48
C ALA A 207 26.11 -18.44 -19.67
N GLU A 208 27.02 -17.57 -20.07
CA GLU A 208 28.40 -17.98 -20.37
C GLU A 208 29.23 -18.38 -19.14
N ASP A 209 28.83 -17.98 -17.93
CA ASP A 209 29.61 -18.24 -16.71
C ASP A 209 29.45 -19.66 -16.11
N GLU A 210 28.52 -20.48 -16.59
CA GLU A 210 28.28 -21.83 -16.05
C GLU A 210 28.45 -23.01 -17.06
N GLY A 211 29.07 -22.79 -18.19
CA GLY A 211 29.57 -23.88 -19.08
C GLY A 211 28.50 -24.70 -19.82
N GLY A 212 27.31 -24.20 -19.99
CA GLY A 212 26.23 -24.80 -20.77
C GLY A 212 25.53 -23.77 -21.65
N SER A 213 25.11 -24.17 -22.83
CA SER A 213 24.28 -23.33 -23.72
C SER A 213 22.90 -23.15 -23.07
N ILE A 214 22.76 -22.17 -22.21
CA ILE A 214 21.49 -21.70 -21.70
C ILE A 214 21.10 -20.52 -22.59
N GLU A 215 19.88 -20.53 -23.11
CA GLU A 215 19.28 -19.35 -23.75
C GLU A 215 19.27 -18.20 -22.71
N ASP A 216 19.57 -16.99 -23.11
CA ASP A 216 19.53 -15.80 -22.26
C ASP A 216 18.21 -15.75 -21.51
N VAL A 217 18.25 -15.90 -20.19
CA VAL A 217 17.04 -15.83 -19.38
C VAL A 217 16.74 -14.37 -19.15
N ASN A 218 15.78 -13.85 -19.88
CA ASN A 218 15.26 -12.52 -19.68
C ASN A 218 14.18 -12.55 -18.59
N SER A 219 14.33 -11.68 -17.62
CA SER A 219 13.30 -11.42 -16.61
C SER A 219 13.13 -9.91 -16.45
N GLY A 220 12.05 -9.49 -15.82
CA GLY A 220 11.85 -8.07 -15.61
C GLY A 220 10.72 -7.78 -14.64
N VAL A 221 10.59 -6.49 -14.36
CA VAL A 221 9.56 -5.94 -13.49
C VAL A 221 8.91 -4.76 -14.20
N ASN A 222 7.57 -4.73 -14.14
CA ASN A 222 6.76 -3.57 -14.46
C ASN A 222 6.13 -3.06 -13.16
N ALA A 223 6.20 -1.78 -12.88
CA ALA A 223 5.70 -1.20 -11.65
C ALA A 223 4.81 0.01 -11.87
N PHE A 224 3.71 0.09 -11.12
CA PHE A 224 2.90 1.28 -10.92
C PHE A 224 3.12 1.82 -9.52
N ASN A 225 3.64 3.05 -9.41
CA ASN A 225 3.69 3.78 -8.15
C ASN A 225 2.46 4.69 -8.06
N CYS A 226 1.54 4.39 -7.13
CA CYS A 226 0.24 5.05 -6.99
C CYS A 226 0.29 6.07 -5.86
N GLY A 227 0.63 7.30 -6.17
CA GLY A 227 1.03 8.26 -5.15
C GLY A 227 2.27 7.77 -4.40
N LEU A 228 2.43 8.20 -3.13
CA LEU A 228 3.56 7.79 -2.30
C LEU A 228 3.27 6.58 -1.40
N GLY A 229 2.01 6.15 -1.29
CA GLY A 229 1.59 5.13 -0.33
C GLY A 229 1.52 3.70 -0.84
N LEU A 230 1.59 3.49 -2.17
CA LEU A 230 1.37 2.19 -2.78
C LEU A 230 2.19 2.02 -4.05
N ALA A 231 2.88 0.89 -4.15
CA ALA A 231 3.41 0.40 -5.41
C ALA A 231 2.86 -1.00 -5.69
N VAL A 232 2.46 -1.26 -6.94
CA VAL A 232 2.06 -2.58 -7.41
C VAL A 232 2.99 -3.00 -8.54
N THR A 233 3.47 -4.24 -8.50
CA THR A 233 4.42 -4.74 -9.49
C THR A 233 3.98 -6.04 -10.13
N LYS A 234 4.47 -6.23 -11.35
CA LYS A 234 4.46 -7.49 -12.09
C LYS A 234 5.89 -7.90 -12.34
N SER A 235 6.32 -9.03 -11.80
CA SER A 235 7.55 -9.70 -12.22
C SER A 235 7.23 -10.78 -13.25
N TRP A 236 8.14 -10.96 -14.21
CA TRP A 236 8.00 -11.94 -15.28
C TRP A 236 9.36 -12.56 -15.63
N GLY A 237 9.34 -13.71 -16.28
CA GLY A 237 10.53 -14.46 -16.68
C GLY A 237 10.74 -15.72 -15.85
N MET A 238 11.62 -15.70 -14.84
CA MET A 238 11.89 -16.88 -14.03
C MET A 238 10.68 -17.32 -13.18
N ILE A 239 10.00 -16.36 -12.56
CA ILE A 239 8.79 -16.60 -11.77
C ILE A 239 7.83 -15.45 -12.04
N ASP A 240 6.63 -15.78 -12.51
CA ASP A 240 5.56 -14.81 -12.65
C ASP A 240 4.95 -14.54 -11.27
N ASN A 241 5.01 -13.29 -10.83
CA ASN A 241 4.36 -12.87 -9.60
C ASN A 241 3.81 -11.45 -9.71
N ARG A 242 2.90 -11.14 -8.77
CA ARG A 242 2.42 -9.78 -8.53
C ARG A 242 2.74 -9.42 -7.09
N THR A 243 3.15 -8.19 -6.86
CA THR A 243 3.31 -7.68 -5.49
C THR A 243 2.59 -6.37 -5.28
N ALA A 244 2.16 -6.15 -4.05
CA ALA A 244 1.71 -4.85 -3.59
C ALA A 244 2.50 -4.47 -2.35
N SER A 245 3.25 -3.37 -2.42
CA SER A 245 3.93 -2.77 -1.28
C SER A 245 3.21 -1.49 -0.88
N ALA A 246 2.78 -1.43 0.38
CA ALA A 246 2.04 -0.31 0.92
C ALA A 246 2.71 0.22 2.18
N VAL A 247 2.92 1.53 2.22
CA VAL A 247 3.54 2.23 3.35
C VAL A 247 2.59 3.31 3.84
N THR A 248 2.05 3.11 5.03
CA THR A 248 0.99 3.96 5.58
C THR A 248 1.51 4.74 6.79
N PRO A 249 1.52 6.09 6.78
CA PRO A 249 1.90 6.89 7.92
C PRO A 249 1.03 6.62 9.15
N VAL A 250 1.64 6.25 10.26
CA VAL A 250 0.96 6.11 11.57
C VAL A 250 0.88 7.46 12.26
N ASP A 251 2.01 8.16 12.31
CA ASP A 251 2.16 9.48 12.91
C ASP A 251 3.20 10.33 12.15
N ASP A 252 3.76 11.34 12.77
CA ASP A 252 4.73 12.25 12.16
C ASP A 252 6.17 11.67 12.06
N SER A 253 6.36 10.40 12.43
CA SER A 253 7.68 9.76 12.49
C SER A 253 7.71 8.30 12.08
N THR A 254 6.59 7.61 12.09
CA THR A 254 6.52 6.16 11.85
C THR A 254 5.48 5.79 10.79
N CYS A 255 5.75 4.69 10.10
CA CYS A 255 4.84 4.06 9.15
C CYS A 255 4.61 2.59 9.51
N ASP A 256 3.45 2.08 9.11
CA ASP A 256 3.22 0.65 8.95
C ASP A 256 3.48 0.25 7.51
N VAL A 257 4.11 -0.92 7.33
CA VAL A 257 4.41 -1.50 6.01
C VAL A 257 3.61 -2.77 5.84
N ARG A 258 2.89 -2.88 4.73
CA ARG A 258 2.24 -4.10 4.28
C ARG A 258 2.79 -4.49 2.92
N PHE A 259 3.10 -5.78 2.80
CA PHE A 259 3.56 -6.35 1.54
C PHE A 259 2.79 -7.63 1.25
N SER A 260 2.34 -7.78 0.02
CA SER A 260 1.56 -8.94 -0.43
C SER A 260 2.13 -9.47 -1.73
N VAL A 261 2.20 -10.81 -1.85
CA VAL A 261 2.81 -11.51 -2.99
C VAL A 261 1.84 -12.55 -3.54
N TRP A 262 1.46 -12.43 -4.80
CA TRP A 262 0.70 -13.44 -5.55
C TRP A 262 1.61 -14.14 -6.53
N ILE A 263 1.72 -15.45 -6.42
CA ILE A 263 2.54 -16.28 -7.32
C ILE A 263 1.67 -16.80 -8.45
N GLY A 264 2.13 -16.63 -9.69
CA GLY A 264 1.45 -17.10 -10.88
C GLY A 264 1.36 -18.62 -10.95
N ARG A 265 0.21 -19.12 -11.44
CA ARG A 265 0.02 -20.52 -11.80
C ARG A 265 0.68 -20.79 -13.15
N LYS A 266 1.20 -21.98 -13.35
CA LYS A 266 1.73 -22.36 -14.68
C LYS A 266 0.57 -22.65 -15.63
N PRO A 267 0.46 -21.94 -16.76
CA PRO A 267 -0.61 -22.20 -17.73
C PRO A 267 -0.60 -23.64 -18.19
N GLY A 268 -1.78 -24.29 -18.16
CA GLY A 268 -1.96 -25.66 -18.60
C GLY A 268 -1.40 -26.76 -17.68
N ASP A 269 -1.00 -26.39 -16.45
CA ASP A 269 -0.59 -27.34 -15.42
C ASP A 269 -1.62 -27.40 -14.30
N ASP A 270 -2.45 -28.44 -14.31
CA ASP A 270 -3.53 -28.64 -13.33
C ASP A 270 -3.06 -29.22 -11.98
N ARG A 271 -1.75 -29.45 -11.81
CA ARG A 271 -1.19 -29.98 -10.56
C ARG A 271 -1.20 -28.90 -9.49
N ASP A 272 -1.36 -29.33 -8.24
CA ASP A 272 -1.23 -28.44 -7.10
C ASP A 272 0.25 -28.16 -6.81
N HIS A 273 0.65 -26.88 -6.92
CA HIS A 273 1.98 -26.38 -6.62
C HIS A 273 1.97 -25.36 -5.47
N SER A 274 0.94 -25.37 -4.63
CA SER A 274 0.77 -24.40 -3.54
C SER A 274 1.99 -24.31 -2.61
N GLU A 275 2.59 -25.46 -2.22
CA GLU A 275 3.81 -25.46 -1.41
C GLU A 275 5.01 -24.80 -2.09
N SER A 276 5.13 -24.94 -3.42
CA SER A 276 6.17 -24.26 -4.19
C SER A 276 5.89 -22.77 -4.27
N ALA A 277 4.62 -22.39 -4.49
CA ALA A 277 4.21 -21.00 -4.49
C ALA A 277 4.48 -20.32 -3.14
N ASP A 278 4.19 -21.00 -2.03
CA ASP A 278 4.48 -20.51 -0.67
C ASP A 278 5.98 -20.28 -0.44
N ARG A 279 6.84 -21.20 -0.91
CA ARG A 279 8.29 -21.01 -0.81
C ARG A 279 8.77 -19.81 -1.62
N HIS A 280 8.23 -19.62 -2.83
CA HIS A 280 8.57 -18.48 -3.67
C HIS A 280 8.08 -17.16 -3.04
N ALA A 281 6.86 -17.13 -2.51
CA ALA A 281 6.32 -15.95 -1.84
C ALA A 281 7.20 -15.54 -0.64
N ARG A 282 7.64 -16.51 0.19
CA ARG A 282 8.59 -16.24 1.28
C ARG A 282 9.91 -15.67 0.78
N GLY A 283 10.48 -16.22 -0.30
CA GLY A 283 11.71 -15.70 -0.87
C GLY A 283 11.57 -14.26 -1.36
N VAL A 284 10.42 -13.89 -1.93
CA VAL A 284 10.13 -12.49 -2.33
C VAL A 284 9.98 -11.60 -1.11
N ILE A 285 9.33 -12.09 -0.03
CA ILE A 285 9.20 -11.36 1.23
C ILE A 285 10.56 -11.12 1.88
N GLU A 286 11.42 -12.15 1.96
CA GLU A 286 12.78 -12.03 2.51
C GLU A 286 13.62 -10.98 1.78
N GLN A 287 13.47 -10.85 0.46
CA GLN A 287 14.12 -9.77 -0.30
C GLN A 287 13.59 -8.38 0.11
N PHE A 288 12.29 -8.25 0.31
CA PHE A 288 11.69 -6.99 0.73
C PHE A 288 12.05 -6.63 2.18
N GLU A 289 12.17 -7.61 3.08
CA GLU A 289 12.63 -7.41 4.45
C GLU A 289 14.07 -6.87 4.51
N ALA A 290 14.94 -7.32 3.60
CA ALA A 290 16.30 -6.81 3.49
C ALA A 290 16.33 -5.30 3.13
N ASP A 291 15.39 -4.83 2.34
CA ASP A 291 15.22 -3.41 2.04
C ASP A 291 14.68 -2.63 3.25
N ILE A 292 13.71 -3.18 3.99
CA ILE A 292 13.12 -2.55 5.18
C ILE A 292 14.21 -2.25 6.22
N GLU A 293 15.15 -3.16 6.42
CA GLU A 293 16.28 -2.97 7.34
C GLU A 293 17.11 -1.72 6.98
N ILE A 294 17.34 -1.50 5.68
CA ILE A 294 18.08 -0.33 5.18
C ILE A 294 17.23 0.95 5.36
N TRP A 295 15.97 0.93 4.89
CA TRP A 295 15.10 2.12 4.97
C TRP A 295 14.82 2.57 6.39
N SER A 296 14.70 1.64 7.34
CA SER A 296 14.46 1.94 8.76
C SER A 296 15.63 2.66 9.42
N HIS A 297 16.83 2.54 8.85
CA HIS A 297 18.04 3.18 9.33
C HIS A 297 18.57 4.28 8.39
N GLN A 298 17.84 4.55 7.31
CA GLN A 298 18.22 5.54 6.31
C GLN A 298 17.87 6.96 6.76
N LYS A 299 18.75 7.90 6.46
CA LYS A 299 18.50 9.33 6.59
C LYS A 299 18.28 9.94 5.21
N TYR A 300 17.18 10.65 5.03
CA TYR A 300 16.92 11.36 3.77
C TYR A 300 18.03 12.38 3.47
N ALA A 301 18.69 12.18 2.34
CA ALA A 301 19.72 13.08 1.85
C ALA A 301 19.14 14.07 0.82
N SER A 302 19.17 15.36 1.14
CA SER A 302 18.76 16.42 0.22
C SER A 302 19.69 17.63 0.36
N PRO A 303 20.48 17.98 -0.66
CA PRO A 303 20.64 17.24 -1.93
C PRO A 303 21.33 15.89 -1.70
N ALA A 304 20.99 14.91 -2.53
CA ALA A 304 21.66 13.61 -2.54
C ALA A 304 22.93 13.66 -3.41
N ALA A 305 23.95 12.92 -2.99
CA ALA A 305 25.17 12.70 -3.79
C ALA A 305 24.93 11.52 -4.75
N LEU A 306 24.39 11.79 -5.92
CA LEU A 306 24.03 10.80 -6.92
C LEU A 306 25.14 10.61 -7.95
N SER A 307 25.36 9.38 -8.37
CA SER A 307 26.19 9.09 -9.55
C SER A 307 25.53 9.61 -10.83
N ARG A 308 26.29 9.68 -11.92
CA ARG A 308 25.78 10.15 -13.21
C ARG A 308 24.60 9.28 -13.72
N GLY A 309 24.61 7.96 -13.44
CA GLY A 309 23.57 7.04 -13.87
C GLY A 309 22.30 7.15 -13.03
N GLU A 310 22.41 7.44 -11.72
CA GLU A 310 21.28 7.55 -10.79
C GLU A 310 20.54 8.89 -10.93
N TYR A 311 21.26 9.94 -11.27
CA TYR A 311 20.76 11.32 -11.26
C TYR A 311 19.42 11.50 -12.01
N PRO A 312 19.22 10.99 -13.23
CA PRO A 312 17.95 11.18 -13.96
C PRO A 312 16.75 10.58 -13.24
N GLY A 313 16.84 9.31 -12.80
CA GLY A 313 15.75 8.59 -12.16
C GLY A 313 15.35 9.21 -10.81
N PHE A 314 16.32 9.41 -9.92
CA PHE A 314 16.05 10.04 -8.62
C PHE A 314 15.52 11.47 -8.73
N THR A 315 16.05 12.26 -9.67
CA THR A 315 15.58 13.64 -9.86
C THR A 315 14.14 13.66 -10.39
N ALA A 316 13.82 12.81 -11.35
CA ALA A 316 12.48 12.71 -11.90
C ALA A 316 11.47 12.26 -10.84
N LEU A 317 11.75 11.18 -10.10
CA LEU A 317 10.90 10.69 -9.03
C LEU A 317 10.71 11.73 -7.92
N ARG A 318 11.77 12.38 -7.46
CA ARG A 318 11.69 13.40 -6.40
C ARG A 318 10.91 14.62 -6.83
N THR A 319 11.01 15.03 -8.10
CA THR A 319 10.20 16.12 -8.66
C THR A 319 8.73 15.71 -8.71
N TRP A 320 8.43 14.51 -9.21
CA TRP A 320 7.10 13.94 -9.27
C TRP A 320 6.46 13.80 -7.87
N ALA A 321 7.23 13.39 -6.87
CA ALA A 321 6.76 13.21 -5.50
C ALA A 321 6.23 14.50 -4.86
N GLN A 322 6.72 15.69 -5.30
CA GLN A 322 6.30 16.97 -4.72
C GLN A 322 4.80 17.23 -4.85
N GLN A 323 4.14 16.72 -5.90
CA GLN A 323 2.69 16.91 -6.09
C GLN A 323 1.81 16.34 -4.98
N PHE A 324 2.34 15.37 -4.22
CA PHE A 324 1.60 14.69 -3.15
C PHE A 324 1.78 15.36 -1.78
N TYR A 325 2.69 16.31 -1.65
CA TYR A 325 2.83 17.04 -0.41
C TYR A 325 1.93 18.27 -0.39
N PRO A 326 1.38 18.63 0.78
CA PRO A 326 0.62 19.88 0.90
C PRO A 326 1.51 21.07 0.54
N GLU A 327 0.92 22.06 -0.13
CA GLU A 327 1.62 23.31 -0.40
C GLU A 327 2.13 23.90 0.93
N THR A 328 3.41 24.17 1.01
CA THR A 328 3.99 24.93 2.14
C THR A 328 3.44 26.36 2.07
N ARG A 329 2.31 26.61 2.72
CA ARG A 329 1.85 27.97 2.94
C ARG A 329 2.88 28.66 3.83
N THR A 330 3.65 29.57 3.27
CA THR A 330 4.41 30.54 4.07
C THR A 330 3.39 31.26 4.94
N PRO A 331 3.51 31.26 6.28
CA PRO A 331 2.62 32.05 7.13
C PRO A 331 2.68 33.51 6.69
N ALA A 332 1.50 34.09 6.42
CA ALA A 332 1.37 35.50 6.08
C ALA A 332 1.75 36.40 7.26
#